data_e4f88eed9b53e565c49e4db24168de63
#
_entry.id   e4f88eed9b53e565c49e4db24168de63
#
_cell.length_a   1.000
_cell.length_b   1.000
_cell.length_c   1.000
_cell.angle_alpha   90.00
_cell.angle_beta   90.00
_cell.angle_gamma   90.00
#
_symmetry.space_group_name_H-M   'P 1'
#
loop_
_entity.id
_entity.type
_entity.pdbx_description
1 polymer ?
#
loop_
_entity_poly.entity_id
_entity_poly.type
_entity_poly.pdbx_seq_one_letter_code
_entity_poly.pdbx_strand_id
1 'polypeptide(L)'
;MDEKPLVWLGSSLRELRAFPEVARRRAGFELSLVQQGLLPSDWKPMPDVGAGVVEIRIHTGTEHRVFYVARFEEAVYVLHAFEKKTQKTARLDLELASSRLTELNRNRKDKRKGDRT
;
A
#
# COMPACT_ATOMS: atom_id res chain seq x y z
N MET A 1 -9.43 20.30 3.57
CA MET A 1 -9.44 19.18 2.63
C MET A 1 -9.64 17.88 3.37
N ASP A 2 -10.54 17.07 2.90
CA ASP A 2 -10.84 15.83 3.58
C ASP A 2 -9.75 14.80 3.35
N GLU A 3 -9.40 14.08 4.39
CA GLU A 3 -8.48 12.99 4.28
C GLU A 3 -9.14 11.83 3.54
N LYS A 4 -8.38 11.17 2.67
CA LYS A 4 -8.85 9.95 2.04
C LYS A 4 -8.85 8.83 3.07
N PRO A 5 -9.87 7.96 3.07
CA PRO A 5 -9.83 6.80 3.95
C PRO A 5 -8.78 5.79 3.49
N LEU A 6 -8.27 5.00 4.44
CA LEU A 6 -7.43 3.84 4.12
C LEU A 6 -8.34 2.64 3.88
N VAL A 7 -8.09 1.93 2.80
CA VAL A 7 -8.76 0.66 2.52
C VAL A 7 -7.68 -0.42 2.45
N TRP A 8 -7.81 -1.43 3.30
CA TRP A 8 -6.83 -2.48 3.44
C TRP A 8 -7.21 -3.67 2.57
N LEU A 9 -6.36 -4.04 1.62
CA LEU A 9 -6.63 -5.16 0.73
C LEU A 9 -6.06 -6.45 1.29
N GLY A 10 -6.80 -7.54 1.15
CA GLY A 10 -6.40 -8.83 1.68
C GLY A 10 -6.06 -8.72 3.17
N SER A 11 -4.94 -9.30 3.56
CA SER A 11 -4.48 -9.28 4.95
C SER A 11 -3.50 -8.14 5.26
N SER A 12 -3.49 -7.08 4.44
CA SER A 12 -2.50 -6.00 4.58
C SER A 12 -2.53 -5.31 5.94
N LEU A 13 -3.71 -5.14 6.55
CA LEU A 13 -3.81 -4.55 7.88
C LEU A 13 -3.15 -5.45 8.93
N ARG A 14 -3.43 -6.75 8.90
CA ARG A 14 -2.82 -7.72 9.80
C ARG A 14 -1.30 -7.74 9.61
N GLU A 15 -0.85 -7.66 8.37
CA GLU A 15 0.57 -7.63 8.04
C GLU A 15 1.26 -6.41 8.68
N LEU A 16 0.65 -5.25 8.56
CA LEU A 16 1.21 -4.02 9.14
C LEU A 16 1.17 -4.08 10.68
N ARG A 17 0.10 -4.59 11.24
CA ARG A 17 -0.02 -4.74 12.70
C ARG A 17 1.03 -5.69 13.29
N ALA A 18 1.56 -6.59 12.49
CA ALA A 18 2.61 -7.51 12.91
C ALA A 18 4.00 -6.87 12.94
N PHE A 19 4.16 -5.65 12.45
CA PHE A 19 5.43 -4.93 12.54
C PHE A 19 5.81 -4.67 14.00
N PRO A 20 7.12 -4.62 14.33
CA PRO A 20 7.54 -4.10 15.63
C PRO A 20 6.95 -2.71 15.86
N GLU A 21 6.73 -2.37 17.13
CA GLU A 21 6.00 -1.15 17.50
C GLU A 21 6.53 0.10 16.81
N VAL A 22 7.85 0.30 16.79
CA VAL A 22 8.44 1.49 16.18
C VAL A 22 8.15 1.54 14.68
N ALA A 23 8.31 0.42 13.97
CA ALA A 23 8.03 0.34 12.55
C ALA A 23 6.53 0.53 12.27
N ARG A 24 5.68 -0.05 13.10
CA ARG A 24 4.22 0.09 12.97
C ARG A 24 3.78 1.54 13.11
N ARG A 25 4.29 2.25 14.11
CA ARG A 25 3.98 3.66 14.33
C ARG A 25 4.45 4.50 13.16
N ARG A 26 5.66 4.23 12.67
CA ARG A 26 6.20 4.96 11.53
C ARG A 26 5.36 4.73 10.28
N ALA A 27 4.94 3.50 10.03
CA ALA A 27 4.10 3.17 8.90
C ALA A 27 2.76 3.92 8.98
N GLY A 28 2.15 3.97 10.16
CA GLY A 28 0.91 4.71 10.37
C GLY A 28 1.07 6.20 10.10
N PHE A 29 2.17 6.78 10.58
CA PHE A 29 2.46 8.19 10.30
C PHE A 29 2.61 8.45 8.81
N GLU A 30 3.39 7.62 8.10
CA GLU A 30 3.63 7.81 6.68
C GLU A 30 2.33 7.66 5.87
N LEU A 31 1.47 6.70 6.25
CA LEU A 31 0.16 6.54 5.60
C LEU A 31 -0.74 7.75 5.87
N SER A 32 -0.62 8.39 7.05
CA SER A 32 -1.41 9.59 7.33
C SER A 32 -1.02 10.74 6.40
N LEU A 33 0.25 10.84 6.04
CA LEU A 33 0.70 11.84 5.05
C LEU A 33 0.04 11.58 3.70
N VAL A 34 0.00 10.30 3.28
CA VAL A 34 -0.62 9.93 2.01
C VAL A 34 -2.11 10.26 2.00
N GLN A 35 -2.80 10.01 3.12
CA GLN A 35 -4.22 10.36 3.26
C GLN A 35 -4.47 11.86 3.07
N GLN A 36 -3.50 12.68 3.43
CA GLN A 36 -3.57 14.13 3.29
C GLN A 36 -3.16 14.62 1.89
N GLY A 37 -2.85 13.71 0.98
CA GLY A 37 -2.42 14.06 -0.37
C GLY A 37 -0.93 14.35 -0.47
N LEU A 38 -0.15 14.02 0.56
CA LEU A 38 1.29 14.23 0.58
C LEU A 38 2.03 12.93 0.23
N LEU A 39 3.31 13.06 -0.04
CA LEU A 39 4.17 11.89 -0.27
C LEU A 39 4.81 11.44 1.05
N PRO A 40 5.10 10.15 1.19
CA PRO A 40 5.85 9.67 2.34
C PRO A 40 7.26 10.27 2.41
N SER A 41 7.91 10.14 3.56
CA SER A 41 9.26 10.67 3.77
C SER A 41 10.30 9.99 2.88
N ASP A 42 10.18 8.68 2.69
CA ASP A 42 11.06 7.90 1.81
C ASP A 42 10.18 6.93 1.02
N TRP A 43 10.19 7.08 -0.29
CA TRP A 43 9.29 6.32 -1.14
C TRP A 43 9.92 6.05 -2.50
N LYS A 44 9.35 5.10 -3.21
CA LYS A 44 9.79 4.72 -4.55
C LYS A 44 8.58 4.25 -5.37
N PRO A 45 8.47 4.67 -6.64
CA PRO A 45 7.44 4.09 -7.50
C PRO A 45 7.78 2.63 -7.80
N MET A 46 6.74 1.80 -7.89
CA MET A 46 6.88 0.36 -8.15
C MET A 46 6.06 -0.05 -9.38
N PRO A 47 6.48 0.38 -10.58
CA PRO A 47 5.73 0.06 -11.80
C PRO A 47 5.67 -1.45 -12.08
N ASP A 48 6.66 -2.22 -11.60
CA ASP A 48 6.67 -3.66 -11.78
C ASP A 48 5.53 -4.36 -11.02
N VAL A 49 5.03 -3.75 -9.95
CA VAL A 49 3.85 -4.25 -9.25
C VAL A 49 2.59 -3.86 -10.01
N GLY A 50 2.53 -2.63 -10.47
CA GLY A 50 1.41 -2.12 -11.26
C GLY A 50 1.38 -0.62 -11.31
N ALA A 51 0.48 -0.09 -12.14
CA ALA A 51 0.35 1.34 -12.34
C ALA A 51 -0.08 2.04 -11.07
N GLY A 52 0.64 3.09 -10.70
CA GLY A 52 0.34 3.93 -9.54
C GLY A 52 0.79 3.36 -8.21
N VAL A 53 1.45 2.21 -8.19
CA VAL A 53 1.93 1.61 -6.94
C VAL A 53 3.15 2.36 -6.44
N VAL A 54 3.14 2.65 -5.14
CA VAL A 54 4.24 3.34 -4.45
C VAL A 54 4.66 2.49 -3.26
N GLU A 55 5.97 2.42 -3.04
CA GLU A 55 6.57 1.75 -1.90
C GLU A 55 6.95 2.79 -0.85
N ILE A 56 6.45 2.63 0.37
CA ILE A 56 6.93 3.39 1.52
C ILE A 56 8.09 2.60 2.12
N ARG A 57 9.20 3.28 2.36
CA ARG A 57 10.41 2.69 2.95
C ARG A 57 10.52 3.11 4.41
N ILE A 58 10.63 2.14 5.30
CA ILE A 58 10.66 2.37 6.74
C ILE A 58 11.93 1.75 7.30
N HIS A 59 12.75 2.59 7.92
CA HIS A 59 14.07 2.23 8.43
C HIS A 59 14.10 2.43 9.95
N THR A 60 14.02 1.34 10.71
CA THR A 60 13.98 1.41 12.18
C THR A 60 14.94 0.39 12.80
N GLY A 61 16.09 0.19 12.16
CA GLY A 61 17.03 -0.88 12.53
C GLY A 61 16.77 -2.14 11.73
N THR A 62 15.52 -2.43 11.45
CA THR A 62 15.09 -3.40 10.45
C THR A 62 14.41 -2.64 9.32
N GLU A 63 14.25 -3.30 8.18
CA GLU A 63 13.71 -2.69 6.97
C GLU A 63 12.29 -3.17 6.74
N HIS A 64 11.36 -2.24 6.67
CA HIS A 64 9.96 -2.57 6.40
C HIS A 64 9.47 -1.79 5.19
N ARG A 65 8.51 -2.35 4.50
CA ARG A 65 7.94 -1.75 3.28
C ARG A 65 6.44 -1.83 3.32
N VAL A 66 5.78 -0.80 2.78
CA VAL A 66 4.33 -0.80 2.59
C VAL A 66 4.08 -0.39 1.15
N PHE A 67 3.34 -1.21 0.41
CA PHE A 67 2.90 -0.87 -0.95
C PHE A 67 1.50 -0.31 -0.91
N TYR A 68 1.27 0.82 -1.58
CA TYR A 68 -0.05 1.42 -1.63
C TYR A 68 -0.33 2.01 -3.01
N VAL A 69 -1.60 2.31 -3.27
CA VAL A 69 -2.06 3.05 -4.45
C VAL A 69 -2.95 4.18 -3.95
N ALA A 70 -2.64 5.42 -4.35
CA ALA A 70 -3.40 6.60 -3.94
C ALA A 70 -3.92 7.42 -5.12
N ARG A 71 -3.82 6.90 -6.34
CA ARG A 71 -4.26 7.64 -7.54
C ARG A 71 -5.78 7.69 -7.70
N PHE A 72 -6.51 6.86 -6.96
CA PHE A 72 -7.96 6.86 -7.00
C PHE A 72 -8.51 7.90 -6.04
N GLU A 73 -9.52 8.62 -6.48
CA GLU A 73 -10.08 9.73 -5.71
C GLU A 73 -10.69 9.29 -4.38
N GLU A 74 -11.28 8.11 -4.35
CA GLU A 74 -12.09 7.65 -3.22
C GLU A 74 -11.29 7.17 -2.01
N ALA A 75 -10.05 6.70 -2.17
CA ALA A 75 -9.33 6.07 -1.06
C ALA A 75 -7.85 5.89 -1.34
N VAL A 76 -7.09 5.66 -0.27
CA VAL A 76 -5.73 5.11 -0.34
C VAL A 76 -5.85 3.60 -0.10
N TYR A 77 -5.44 2.81 -1.07
CA TYR A 77 -5.52 1.36 -0.99
C TYR A 77 -4.17 0.79 -0.59
N VAL A 78 -4.13 0.13 0.56
CA VAL A 78 -2.90 -0.53 1.04
C VAL A 78 -2.88 -1.95 0.50
N LEU A 79 -1.86 -2.26 -0.31
CA LEU A 79 -1.74 -3.56 -0.98
C LEU A 79 -1.05 -4.60 -0.13
N HIS A 80 0.04 -4.23 0.54
CA HIS A 80 0.90 -5.22 1.20
C HIS A 80 1.86 -4.52 2.15
N ALA A 81 2.16 -5.16 3.28
CA ALA A 81 3.11 -4.66 4.27
C ALA A 81 4.00 -5.83 4.70
N PHE A 82 5.33 -5.62 4.69
CA PHE A 82 6.25 -6.72 4.95
C PHE A 82 7.61 -6.22 5.44
N GLU A 83 8.36 -7.11 6.08
CA GLU A 83 9.76 -6.88 6.43
C GLU A 83 10.64 -7.29 5.24
N LYS A 84 11.52 -6.39 4.82
CA LYS A 84 12.45 -6.65 3.73
C LYS A 84 13.75 -7.18 4.30
N LYS A 85 14.04 -8.45 4.04
CA LYS A 85 15.20 -9.16 4.61
C LYS A 85 16.37 -9.29 3.65
N THR A 86 16.19 -8.93 2.38
CA THR A 86 17.19 -9.07 1.33
C THR A 86 17.33 -7.79 0.55
N GLN A 87 18.40 -7.66 -0.23
CA GLN A 87 18.64 -6.49 -1.08
C GLN A 87 17.51 -6.25 -2.05
N LYS A 88 17.04 -7.31 -2.70
CA LYS A 88 15.90 -7.24 -3.60
C LYS A 88 14.63 -7.59 -2.85
N THR A 89 13.53 -6.94 -3.21
CA THR A 89 12.22 -7.33 -2.69
C THR A 89 11.90 -8.75 -3.13
N ALA A 90 11.47 -9.59 -2.19
CA ALA A 90 11.16 -10.98 -2.47
C ALA A 90 10.06 -11.08 -3.52
N ARG A 91 10.22 -12.06 -4.42
CA ARG A 91 9.26 -12.27 -5.50
C ARG A 91 7.84 -12.51 -4.99
N LEU A 92 7.71 -13.24 -3.88
CA LEU A 92 6.40 -13.50 -3.28
C LEU A 92 5.71 -12.21 -2.83
N ASP A 93 6.47 -11.25 -2.29
CA ASP A 93 5.91 -9.96 -1.89
C ASP A 93 5.42 -9.17 -3.09
N LEU A 94 6.19 -9.16 -4.18
CA LEU A 94 5.79 -8.50 -5.42
C LEU A 94 4.54 -9.14 -6.02
N GLU A 95 4.50 -10.47 -6.08
CA GLU A 95 3.38 -11.21 -6.64
C GLU A 95 2.10 -11.02 -5.83
N LEU A 96 2.21 -11.02 -4.51
CA LEU A 96 1.06 -10.81 -3.64
C LEU A 96 0.48 -9.43 -3.82
N ALA A 97 1.33 -8.41 -3.84
CA ALA A 97 0.89 -7.03 -4.07
C ALA A 97 0.22 -6.88 -5.44
N SER A 98 0.82 -7.47 -6.47
CA SER A 98 0.29 -7.43 -7.83
C SER A 98 -1.07 -8.11 -7.93
N SER A 99 -1.23 -9.25 -7.28
CA SER A 99 -2.48 -9.99 -7.23
C SER A 99 -3.60 -9.17 -6.57
N ARG A 100 -3.27 -8.52 -5.47
CA ARG A 100 -4.24 -7.66 -4.75
C ARG A 100 -4.65 -6.46 -5.59
N LEU A 101 -3.69 -5.88 -6.32
CA LEU A 101 -4.00 -4.76 -7.22
C LEU A 101 -4.91 -5.21 -8.36
N THR A 102 -4.66 -6.38 -8.93
CA THR A 102 -5.50 -6.93 -10.00
C THR A 102 -6.93 -7.11 -9.52
N GLU A 103 -7.09 -7.65 -8.31
CA GLU A 103 -8.42 -7.83 -7.72
C GLU A 103 -9.10 -6.49 -7.47
N LEU A 104 -8.37 -5.50 -6.96
CA LEU A 104 -8.89 -4.16 -6.76
C LEU A 104 -9.40 -3.57 -8.08
N ASN A 105 -8.60 -3.65 -9.13
CA ASN A 105 -8.97 -3.12 -10.44
C ASN A 105 -10.21 -3.81 -11.01
N ARG A 106 -10.30 -5.11 -10.82
CA ARG A 106 -11.48 -5.89 -11.23
C ARG A 106 -12.72 -5.44 -10.48
N ASN A 107 -12.63 -5.32 -9.16
CA ASN A 107 -13.76 -4.90 -8.33
C ASN A 107 -14.23 -3.50 -8.67
N ARG A 108 -13.29 -2.59 -8.94
CA ARG A 108 -13.64 -1.22 -9.35
C ARG A 108 -14.34 -1.21 -10.71
N LYS A 109 -13.91 -2.02 -11.64
CA LYS A 109 -14.52 -2.14 -12.97
C LYS A 109 -15.94 -2.71 -12.85
N ASP A 110 -16.13 -3.74 -12.05
CA ASP A 110 -17.45 -4.37 -11.86
C ASP A 110 -18.42 -3.40 -11.20
N LYS A 111 -17.97 -2.66 -10.20
CA LYS A 111 -18.78 -1.64 -9.53
C LYS A 111 -19.23 -0.56 -10.50
N ARG A 112 -18.33 -0.10 -11.38
CA ARG A 112 -18.66 0.91 -12.38
C ARG A 112 -19.69 0.40 -13.39
N LYS A 113 -19.62 -0.87 -13.76
CA LYS A 113 -20.62 -1.49 -14.64
C LYS A 113 -21.99 -1.56 -13.95
N GLY A 114 -22.02 -1.92 -12.66
CA GLY A 114 -23.27 -1.97 -11.90
C GLY A 114 -23.93 -0.60 -11.80
N ASP A 115 -23.14 0.45 -11.64
CA ASP A 115 -23.63 1.81 -11.51
C ASP A 115 -24.23 2.36 -12.81
N ARG A 116 -24.03 1.68 -13.93
CA ARG A 116 -24.56 2.09 -15.24
C ARG A 116 -25.91 1.48 -15.55
N THR A 117 -26.41 0.60 -14.73
CA THR A 117 -27.74 -0.02 -14.91
C THR A 117 -28.85 0.71 -14.11
#